data_22850d800455c78df01f6853d5e8a090
#
_entry.id   22850d800455c78df01f6853d5e8a090
#
_cell.length_a   1.000
_cell.length_b   1.000
_cell.length_c   1.000
_cell.angle_alpha   90.00
_cell.angle_beta   90.00
_cell.angle_gamma   90.00
#
_symmetry.space_group_name_H-M   'P 1'
#
loop_
_entity.id
_entity.type
_entity.pdbx_description
1 polymer ?
#
loop_
_entity_poly.entity_id
_entity_poly.type
_entity_poly.pdbx_seq_one_letter_code
_entity_poly.pdbx_strand_id
1 'polypeptide(L)'
;MSALIAAGIPSPSQGVWYLGPIPLRAYGIIIAAGMIIGVWWTARRYRDRGGNPDTLYDAALWAIPLGIVGARIYHVITSPDAYFGPGGDPMLAFQIWRGGLGIWGGVAFGALGVYIAVKRAGVRLGPIADSLAPALLIAQAIGRWGNWFNQELFGAPTTLPWGLQIDAAHMPAGYPAGTLFHPTFLYECLWNLAAAALIVWLDRRHRFAGGQVFGLYLMAYTAGRC
;
A
#
# COMPACT_ATOMS: atom_id res chain seq x y z
N MET A 1 42.72 11.47 -5.99
CA MET A 1 41.82 10.39 -6.42
C MET A 1 40.38 10.86 -6.15
N SER A 2 39.72 11.37 -7.19
CA SER A 2 38.32 11.81 -7.08
C SER A 2 37.46 10.59 -6.77
N ALA A 3 36.84 10.59 -5.57
CA ALA A 3 35.78 9.66 -5.28
C ALA A 3 34.69 9.90 -6.33
N LEU A 4 34.55 8.97 -7.26
CA LEU A 4 33.33 8.84 -8.04
C LEU A 4 32.20 8.68 -7.03
N ILE A 5 31.48 9.77 -6.78
CA ILE A 5 30.21 9.72 -6.04
C ILE A 5 29.39 8.68 -6.78
N ALA A 6 29.14 7.55 -6.16
CA ALA A 6 28.30 6.52 -6.74
C ALA A 6 26.97 7.20 -7.12
N ALA A 7 26.67 7.24 -8.42
CA ALA A 7 25.46 7.84 -8.95
C ALA A 7 24.30 6.92 -8.61
N GLY A 8 23.85 6.96 -7.36
CA GLY A 8 22.68 6.23 -6.88
C GLY A 8 21.43 7.11 -6.94
N ILE A 9 20.27 6.48 -6.77
CA ILE A 9 18.99 7.19 -6.58
C ILE A 9 19.01 7.84 -5.19
N PRO A 10 18.94 9.17 -5.08
CA PRO A 10 18.91 9.82 -3.77
C PRO A 10 17.58 9.55 -3.08
N SER A 11 17.61 9.33 -1.77
CA SER A 11 16.40 9.35 -0.96
C SER A 11 16.01 10.79 -0.60
N PRO A 12 14.71 11.08 -0.45
CA PRO A 12 14.27 12.40 0.02
C PRO A 12 14.78 12.67 1.43
N SER A 13 15.37 13.82 1.63
CA SER A 13 15.85 14.26 2.95
C SER A 13 14.72 14.68 3.90
N GLN A 14 13.51 14.88 3.37
CA GLN A 14 12.34 15.32 4.13
C GLN A 14 11.10 14.55 3.68
N GLY A 15 10.44 13.89 4.63
CA GLY A 15 9.19 13.16 4.42
C GLY A 15 8.01 13.73 5.21
N VAL A 16 8.23 14.83 5.99
CA VAL A 16 7.20 15.47 6.82
C VAL A 16 7.24 16.96 6.64
N TRP A 17 6.10 17.55 6.34
CA TRP A 17 5.89 19.00 6.31
C TRP A 17 4.89 19.41 7.38
N TYR A 18 4.91 20.67 7.82
CA TYR A 18 4.01 21.16 8.85
C TYR A 18 3.10 22.24 8.31
N LEU A 19 1.79 22.06 8.46
CA LEU A 19 0.80 23.09 8.22
C LEU A 19 0.28 23.57 9.59
N GLY A 20 0.94 24.56 10.16
CA GLY A 20 0.75 24.92 11.55
C GLY A 20 1.13 23.75 12.47
N PRO A 21 0.24 23.31 13.38
CA PRO A 21 0.51 22.17 14.28
C PRO A 21 0.32 20.79 13.62
N ILE A 22 -0.16 20.74 12.36
CA ILE A 22 -0.54 19.50 11.69
C ILE A 22 0.65 18.97 10.88
N PRO A 23 1.19 17.77 11.20
CA PRO A 23 2.22 17.13 10.41
C PRO A 23 1.61 16.47 9.16
N LEU A 24 2.02 16.92 7.98
CA LEU A 24 1.70 16.32 6.70
C LEU A 24 2.83 15.35 6.32
N ARG A 25 2.57 14.06 6.43
CA ARG A 25 3.53 13.02 6.09
C ARG A 25 3.37 12.58 4.64
N ALA A 26 4.45 12.59 3.86
CA ALA A 26 4.46 12.11 2.48
C ALA A 26 3.82 10.72 2.35
N TYR A 27 4.20 9.79 3.23
CA TYR A 27 3.64 8.44 3.28
C TYR A 27 2.10 8.43 3.36
N GLY A 28 1.54 9.21 4.29
CA GLY A 28 0.08 9.31 4.46
C GLY A 28 -0.62 9.89 3.22
N ILE A 29 -0.04 10.92 2.62
CA ILE A 29 -0.57 11.57 1.40
C ILE A 29 -0.55 10.58 0.22
N ILE A 30 0.56 9.84 0.05
CA ILE A 30 0.73 8.85 -1.01
C ILE A 30 -0.26 7.70 -0.85
N ILE A 31 -0.45 7.18 0.37
CA ILE A 31 -1.43 6.14 0.65
C ILE A 31 -2.86 6.64 0.37
N ALA A 32 -3.21 7.85 0.81
CA ALA A 32 -4.51 8.44 0.52
C ALA A 32 -4.75 8.61 -0.99
N ALA A 33 -3.75 9.09 -1.74
CA ALA A 33 -3.81 9.18 -3.19
C ALA A 33 -4.01 7.80 -3.84
N GLY A 34 -3.26 6.79 -3.40
CA GLY A 34 -3.42 5.40 -3.86
C GLY A 34 -4.82 4.86 -3.61
N MET A 35 -5.39 5.11 -2.43
CA MET A 35 -6.77 4.71 -2.11
C MET A 35 -7.80 5.42 -3.00
N ILE A 36 -7.69 6.74 -3.17
CA ILE A 36 -8.61 7.51 -4.00
C ILE A 36 -8.58 7.02 -5.45
N ILE A 37 -7.38 6.88 -6.02
CA ILE A 37 -7.18 6.38 -7.39
C ILE A 37 -7.71 4.95 -7.52
N GLY A 38 -7.43 4.10 -6.53
CA GLY A 38 -7.89 2.72 -6.49
C GLY A 38 -9.41 2.62 -6.48
N VAL A 39 -10.09 3.37 -5.62
CA VAL A 39 -11.57 3.40 -5.54
C VAL A 39 -12.16 3.95 -6.83
N TRP A 40 -11.67 5.09 -7.31
CA TRP A 40 -12.16 5.71 -8.56
C TRP A 40 -12.03 4.77 -9.75
N TRP A 41 -10.87 4.12 -9.92
CA TRP A 41 -10.66 3.23 -11.04
C TRP A 41 -11.46 1.93 -10.94
N THR A 42 -11.59 1.39 -9.73
CA THR A 42 -12.47 0.25 -9.46
C THR A 42 -13.92 0.57 -9.84
N ALA A 43 -14.43 1.73 -9.41
CA ALA A 43 -15.79 2.18 -9.73
C ALA A 43 -16.00 2.33 -11.24
N ARG A 44 -15.03 2.91 -11.95
CA ARG A 44 -15.04 3.02 -13.42
C ARG A 44 -15.09 1.64 -14.10
N ARG A 45 -14.21 0.72 -13.69
CA ARG A 45 -14.17 -0.65 -14.22
C ARG A 45 -15.45 -1.44 -13.91
N TYR A 46 -16.01 -1.26 -12.72
CA TYR A 46 -17.26 -1.90 -12.34
C TYR A 46 -18.43 -1.40 -13.17
N ARG A 47 -18.49 -0.10 -13.45
CA ARG A 47 -19.46 0.49 -14.37
C ARG A 47 -19.33 -0.08 -15.79
N ASP A 48 -18.07 -0.22 -16.29
CA ASP A 48 -17.81 -0.78 -17.63
C ASP A 48 -18.22 -2.26 -17.73
N ARG A 49 -18.41 -2.94 -16.59
CA ARG A 49 -18.96 -4.30 -16.46
C ARG A 49 -20.48 -4.33 -16.20
N GLY A 50 -21.17 -3.19 -16.29
CA GLY A 50 -22.61 -3.06 -16.09
C GLY A 50 -23.05 -2.91 -14.64
N GLY A 51 -22.12 -2.71 -13.70
CA GLY A 51 -22.43 -2.45 -12.29
C GLY A 51 -22.70 -0.98 -11.99
N ASN A 52 -23.39 -0.72 -10.88
CA ASN A 52 -23.58 0.66 -10.39
C ASN A 52 -22.31 1.11 -9.62
N PRO A 53 -21.61 2.17 -10.06
CA PRO A 53 -20.40 2.68 -9.39
C PRO A 53 -20.67 3.14 -7.95
N ASP A 54 -21.90 3.58 -7.60
CA ASP A 54 -22.24 4.03 -6.25
C ASP A 54 -22.03 2.90 -5.22
N THR A 55 -22.27 1.66 -5.61
CA THR A 55 -21.98 0.48 -4.78
C THR A 55 -20.51 0.44 -4.33
N LEU A 56 -19.59 0.90 -5.18
CA LEU A 56 -18.14 0.92 -4.86
C LEU A 56 -17.79 2.06 -3.91
N TYR A 57 -18.46 3.21 -4.06
CA TYR A 57 -18.27 4.33 -3.13
C TYR A 57 -18.81 3.97 -1.75
N ASP A 58 -20.00 3.35 -1.69
CA ASP A 58 -20.54 2.81 -0.44
C ASP A 58 -19.63 1.75 0.17
N ALA A 59 -19.08 0.84 -0.66
CA ALA A 59 -18.13 -0.16 -0.19
C ALA A 59 -16.86 0.48 0.39
N ALA A 60 -16.36 1.55 -0.23
CA ALA A 60 -15.20 2.29 0.27
C ALA A 60 -15.49 3.00 1.60
N LEU A 61 -16.70 3.57 1.76
CA LEU A 61 -17.15 4.20 3.01
C LEU A 61 -17.20 3.21 4.19
N TRP A 62 -17.46 1.93 3.94
CA TRP A 62 -17.39 0.88 4.95
C TRP A 62 -15.97 0.31 5.09
N ALA A 63 -15.32 0.00 3.99
CA ALA A 63 -14.03 -0.70 3.99
C ALA A 63 -12.90 0.14 4.57
N ILE A 64 -12.84 1.45 4.26
CA ILE A 64 -11.73 2.30 4.71
C ILE A 64 -11.76 2.51 6.22
N PRO A 65 -12.86 2.98 6.84
CA PRO A 65 -12.90 3.14 8.29
C PRO A 65 -12.75 1.82 9.04
N LEU A 66 -13.44 0.76 8.62
CA LEU A 66 -13.29 -0.55 9.24
C LEU A 66 -11.87 -1.08 9.09
N GLY A 67 -11.25 -0.90 7.93
CA GLY A 67 -9.85 -1.28 7.70
C GLY A 67 -8.88 -0.55 8.64
N ILE A 68 -9.07 0.75 8.85
CA ILE A 68 -8.25 1.53 9.79
C ILE A 68 -8.43 1.02 11.22
N VAL A 69 -9.69 0.83 11.65
CA VAL A 69 -10.02 0.29 12.98
C VAL A 69 -9.42 -1.10 13.16
N GLY A 70 -9.61 -1.99 12.19
CA GLY A 70 -9.07 -3.35 12.23
C GLY A 70 -7.55 -3.38 12.26
N ALA A 71 -6.89 -2.53 11.48
CA ALA A 71 -5.44 -2.39 11.49
C ALA A 71 -4.92 -1.95 12.87
N ARG A 72 -5.66 -1.05 13.51
CA ARG A 72 -5.30 -0.59 14.87
C ARG A 72 -5.52 -1.66 15.90
N ILE A 73 -6.67 -2.33 15.91
CA ILE A 73 -6.99 -3.44 16.81
C ILE A 73 -5.90 -4.53 16.69
N TYR A 74 -5.56 -4.93 15.47
CA TYR A 74 -4.53 -5.95 15.25
C TYR A 74 -3.18 -5.51 15.84
N HIS A 75 -2.78 -4.26 15.62
CA HIS A 75 -1.51 -3.76 16.14
C HIS A 75 -1.49 -3.72 17.68
N VAL A 76 -2.57 -3.26 18.31
CA VAL A 76 -2.69 -3.23 19.77
C VAL A 76 -2.59 -4.64 20.39
N ILE A 77 -3.18 -5.65 19.72
CA ILE A 77 -3.12 -7.04 20.16
C ILE A 77 -1.72 -7.64 19.97
N THR A 78 -1.06 -7.34 18.85
CA THR A 78 0.24 -7.95 18.51
C THR A 78 1.45 -7.24 19.11
N SER A 79 1.27 -6.02 19.59
CA SER A 79 2.31 -5.20 20.22
C SER A 79 1.77 -4.52 21.49
N PRO A 80 1.37 -5.30 22.52
CA PRO A 80 0.62 -4.79 23.66
C PRO A 80 1.47 -3.94 24.63
N ASP A 81 2.78 -4.10 24.63
CA ASP A 81 3.67 -3.49 25.62
C ASP A 81 3.58 -1.96 25.67
N ALA A 82 3.45 -1.31 24.51
CA ALA A 82 3.31 0.14 24.42
C ALA A 82 1.99 0.66 25.06
N TYR A 83 0.98 -0.19 25.19
CA TYR A 83 -0.36 0.16 25.65
C TYR A 83 -0.64 -0.34 27.08
N PHE A 84 -0.24 -1.56 27.39
CA PHE A 84 -0.63 -2.29 28.61
C PHE A 84 0.58 -2.82 29.38
N GLY A 85 1.81 -2.67 28.87
CA GLY A 85 3.03 -3.05 29.53
C GLY A 85 3.45 -2.08 30.65
N PRO A 86 4.55 -2.38 31.38
CA PRO A 86 5.09 -1.46 32.38
C PRO A 86 5.44 -0.10 31.78
N GLY A 87 4.76 0.96 32.22
CA GLY A 87 4.92 2.32 31.66
C GLY A 87 4.15 2.57 30.35
N GLY A 88 3.30 1.64 29.92
CA GLY A 88 2.43 1.80 28.75
C GLY A 88 1.30 2.80 29.00
N ASP A 89 0.75 3.34 27.92
CA ASP A 89 -0.38 4.26 27.95
C ASP A 89 -1.52 3.73 27.06
N PRO A 90 -2.64 3.23 27.63
CA PRO A 90 -3.78 2.73 26.88
C PRO A 90 -4.40 3.76 25.93
N MET A 91 -4.28 5.08 26.23
CA MET A 91 -4.80 6.13 25.37
C MET A 91 -4.08 6.22 24.02
N LEU A 92 -2.86 5.70 23.93
CA LEU A 92 -2.15 5.56 22.66
C LEU A 92 -2.89 4.65 21.67
N ALA A 93 -3.73 3.72 22.14
CA ALA A 93 -4.54 2.87 21.27
C ALA A 93 -5.49 3.65 20.35
N PHE A 94 -5.91 4.84 20.73
CA PHE A 94 -6.78 5.72 19.94
C PHE A 94 -6.00 6.68 19.03
N GLN A 95 -4.70 6.80 19.19
CA GLN A 95 -3.87 7.77 18.49
C GLN A 95 -3.30 7.18 17.18
N ILE A 96 -4.19 6.91 16.20
CA ILE A 96 -3.83 6.31 14.90
C ILE A 96 -2.81 7.14 14.10
N TRP A 97 -2.76 8.46 14.33
CA TRP A 97 -1.82 9.37 13.67
C TRP A 97 -0.35 9.19 14.12
N ARG A 98 -0.11 8.47 15.21
CA ARG A 98 1.25 8.09 15.66
C ARG A 98 1.82 6.87 14.95
N GLY A 99 1.03 6.25 14.04
CA GLY A 99 1.41 4.99 13.40
C GLY A 99 0.91 3.77 14.19
N GLY A 100 1.48 2.60 13.92
CA GLY A 100 1.06 1.34 14.54
C GLY A 100 -0.26 0.83 13.96
N LEU A 101 -0.25 0.52 12.67
CA LEU A 101 -1.35 -0.07 11.93
C LEU A 101 -0.91 -1.42 11.36
N GLY A 102 -1.53 -2.50 11.81
CA GLY A 102 -1.20 -3.84 11.35
C GLY A 102 -1.95 -4.21 10.08
N ILE A 103 -1.22 -4.58 9.02
CA ILE A 103 -1.80 -4.84 7.69
C ILE A 103 -2.85 -5.95 7.68
N TRP A 104 -2.66 -7.00 8.47
CA TRP A 104 -3.59 -8.13 8.50
C TRP A 104 -4.96 -7.76 9.06
N GLY A 105 -4.99 -6.94 10.11
CA GLY A 105 -6.23 -6.37 10.63
C GLY A 105 -6.90 -5.46 9.62
N GLY A 106 -6.13 -4.62 8.92
CA GLY A 106 -6.61 -3.76 7.86
C GLY A 106 -7.26 -4.53 6.72
N VAL A 107 -6.62 -5.60 6.25
CA VAL A 107 -7.16 -6.47 5.18
C VAL A 107 -8.42 -7.18 5.64
N ALA A 108 -8.42 -7.81 6.83
CA ALA A 108 -9.56 -8.57 7.32
C ALA A 108 -10.81 -7.69 7.52
N PHE A 109 -10.65 -6.56 8.20
CA PHE A 109 -11.79 -5.65 8.48
C PHE A 109 -12.19 -4.84 7.24
N GLY A 110 -11.24 -4.49 6.38
CA GLY A 110 -11.54 -3.88 5.08
C GLY A 110 -12.37 -4.80 4.19
N ALA A 111 -11.98 -6.09 4.11
CA ALA A 111 -12.75 -7.10 3.39
C ALA A 111 -14.16 -7.30 3.99
N LEU A 112 -14.28 -7.28 5.32
CA LEU A 112 -15.57 -7.30 6.01
C LEU A 112 -16.43 -6.11 5.61
N GLY A 113 -15.86 -4.91 5.54
CA GLY A 113 -16.55 -3.70 5.10
C GLY A 113 -17.09 -3.82 3.67
N VAL A 114 -16.26 -4.32 2.75
CA VAL A 114 -16.70 -4.61 1.37
C VAL A 114 -17.83 -5.64 1.37
N TYR A 115 -17.70 -6.72 2.12
CA TYR A 115 -18.73 -7.76 2.20
C TYR A 115 -20.07 -7.23 2.70
N ILE A 116 -20.06 -6.39 3.74
CA ILE A 116 -21.28 -5.75 4.28
C ILE A 116 -21.95 -4.88 3.21
N ALA A 117 -21.19 -4.04 2.51
CA ALA A 117 -21.71 -3.17 1.47
C ALA A 117 -22.30 -3.97 0.30
N VAL A 118 -21.58 -4.98 -0.18
CA VAL A 118 -22.02 -5.87 -1.26
C VAL A 118 -23.30 -6.62 -0.90
N LYS A 119 -23.39 -7.14 0.31
CA LYS A 119 -24.60 -7.80 0.83
C LYS A 119 -25.80 -6.86 0.88
N ARG A 120 -25.58 -5.63 1.36
CA ARG A 120 -26.64 -4.59 1.43
C ARG A 120 -27.11 -4.18 0.06
N ALA A 121 -26.22 -4.07 -0.90
CA ALA A 121 -26.54 -3.73 -2.28
C ALA A 121 -27.20 -4.89 -3.06
N GLY A 122 -27.21 -6.13 -2.52
CA GLY A 122 -27.77 -7.29 -3.20
C GLY A 122 -27.01 -7.73 -4.45
N VAL A 123 -25.72 -7.32 -4.58
CA VAL A 123 -24.90 -7.60 -5.76
C VAL A 123 -23.93 -8.76 -5.53
N ARG A 124 -23.37 -9.31 -6.61
CA ARG A 124 -22.38 -10.39 -6.52
C ARG A 124 -20.98 -9.82 -6.27
N LEU A 125 -20.20 -10.48 -5.41
CA LEU A 125 -18.84 -10.08 -5.08
C LEU A 125 -17.85 -10.24 -6.26
N GLY A 126 -18.02 -11.28 -7.10
CA GLY A 126 -17.10 -11.59 -8.20
C GLY A 126 -16.80 -10.41 -9.13
N PRO A 127 -17.79 -9.76 -9.74
CA PRO A 127 -17.58 -8.59 -10.60
C PRO A 127 -16.88 -7.40 -9.90
N ILE A 128 -17.14 -7.23 -8.60
CA ILE A 128 -16.47 -6.21 -7.77
C ILE A 128 -15.00 -6.57 -7.57
N ALA A 129 -14.71 -7.81 -7.17
CA ALA A 129 -13.35 -8.30 -6.99
C ALA A 129 -12.54 -8.21 -8.30
N ASP A 130 -13.13 -8.60 -9.44
CA ASP A 130 -12.51 -8.48 -10.75
C ASP A 130 -12.24 -7.03 -11.17
N SER A 131 -13.10 -6.10 -10.77
CA SER A 131 -12.89 -4.69 -11.02
C SER A 131 -11.80 -4.08 -10.13
N LEU A 132 -11.73 -4.55 -8.88
CA LEU A 132 -10.76 -4.12 -7.87
C LEU A 132 -9.33 -4.62 -8.16
N ALA A 133 -9.18 -5.82 -8.70
CA ALA A 133 -7.90 -6.52 -8.86
C ALA A 133 -6.77 -5.66 -9.46
N PRO A 134 -6.87 -5.09 -10.68
CA PRO A 134 -5.81 -4.25 -11.22
C PRO A 134 -5.69 -2.89 -10.51
N ALA A 135 -6.77 -2.39 -9.90
CA ALA A 135 -6.73 -1.16 -9.13
C ALA A 135 -5.91 -1.30 -7.84
N LEU A 136 -5.93 -2.49 -7.20
CA LEU A 136 -5.06 -2.81 -6.06
C LEU A 136 -3.58 -2.73 -6.45
N LEU A 137 -3.20 -3.30 -7.59
CA LEU A 137 -1.80 -3.23 -8.07
C LEU A 137 -1.35 -1.78 -8.28
N ILE A 138 -2.20 -0.92 -8.85
CA ILE A 138 -1.88 0.49 -9.00
C ILE A 138 -1.77 1.20 -7.65
N ALA A 139 -2.70 0.95 -6.73
CA ALA A 139 -2.64 1.53 -5.40
C ALA A 139 -1.38 1.06 -4.65
N GLN A 140 -1.00 -0.21 -4.79
CA GLN A 140 0.24 -0.76 -4.24
C GLN A 140 1.48 -0.12 -4.89
N ALA A 141 1.50 0.06 -6.22
CA ALA A 141 2.58 0.74 -6.92
C ALA A 141 2.79 2.18 -6.42
N ILE A 142 1.68 2.91 -6.23
CA ILE A 142 1.71 4.26 -5.66
C ILE A 142 2.22 4.21 -4.21
N GLY A 143 1.72 3.29 -3.39
CA GLY A 143 2.10 3.15 -1.98
C GLY A 143 3.60 2.89 -1.78
N ARG A 144 4.28 2.23 -2.73
CA ARG A 144 5.73 1.99 -2.67
C ARG A 144 6.57 3.27 -2.65
N TRP A 145 6.09 4.36 -3.23
CA TRP A 145 6.76 5.65 -3.12
C TRP A 145 6.76 6.19 -1.69
N GLY A 146 5.80 5.80 -0.85
CA GLY A 146 5.82 6.12 0.57
C GLY A 146 7.04 5.52 1.29
N ASN A 147 7.43 4.29 0.94
CA ASN A 147 8.62 3.66 1.50
C ASN A 147 9.92 4.38 1.09
N TRP A 148 9.97 4.95 -0.12
CA TRP A 148 11.08 5.79 -0.56
C TRP A 148 11.22 7.07 0.29
N PHE A 149 10.11 7.74 0.61
CA PHE A 149 10.12 8.89 1.50
C PHE A 149 10.49 8.54 2.95
N ASN A 150 10.08 7.37 3.42
CA ASN A 150 10.42 6.89 4.77
C ASN A 150 11.81 6.24 4.85
N GLN A 151 12.48 6.04 3.71
CA GLN A 151 13.76 5.33 3.63
C GLN A 151 13.72 3.96 4.31
N GLU A 152 12.68 3.19 4.04
CA GLU A 152 12.39 1.88 4.65
C GLU A 152 12.15 0.80 3.60
N LEU A 153 12.22 -0.47 4.01
CA LEU A 153 11.96 -1.64 3.16
C LEU A 153 12.79 -1.68 1.87
N PHE A 154 14.02 -1.16 1.90
CA PHE A 154 14.98 -1.32 0.84
C PHE A 154 15.61 -2.73 0.89
N GLY A 155 16.26 -3.16 -0.20
CA GLY A 155 16.82 -4.49 -0.34
C GLY A 155 18.24 -4.64 0.24
N ALA A 156 18.94 -5.68 -0.20
CA ALA A 156 20.32 -5.92 0.17
C ALA A 156 21.27 -4.83 -0.37
N PRO A 157 22.50 -4.70 0.17
CA PRO A 157 23.51 -3.82 -0.39
C PRO A 157 23.80 -4.14 -1.85
N THR A 158 24.10 -3.08 -2.64
CA THR A 158 24.38 -3.22 -4.07
C THR A 158 25.45 -2.24 -4.54
N THR A 159 26.15 -2.61 -5.60
CA THR A 159 27.10 -1.74 -6.33
C THR A 159 26.52 -1.24 -7.64
N LEU A 160 25.25 -1.50 -7.92
CA LEU A 160 24.58 -1.10 -9.15
C LEU A 160 24.47 0.44 -9.23
N PRO A 161 24.58 1.04 -10.43
CA PRO A 161 24.56 2.49 -10.59
C PRO A 161 23.22 3.14 -10.21
N TRP A 162 22.15 2.37 -10.09
CA TRP A 162 20.84 2.80 -9.63
C TRP A 162 20.53 2.39 -8.19
N GLY A 163 21.55 2.03 -7.39
CA GLY A 163 21.38 1.73 -5.97
C GLY A 163 20.79 2.92 -5.22
N LEU A 164 19.98 2.66 -4.21
CA LEU A 164 19.32 3.66 -3.38
C LEU A 164 20.29 4.18 -2.32
N GLN A 165 20.41 5.49 -2.19
CA GLN A 165 21.14 6.16 -1.12
C GLN A 165 20.24 6.25 0.11
N ILE A 166 20.77 5.85 1.26
CA ILE A 166 20.06 5.92 2.55
C ILE A 166 20.81 6.87 3.47
N ASP A 167 20.09 7.77 4.11
CA ASP A 167 20.64 8.73 5.05
C ASP A 167 21.22 8.01 6.29
N ALA A 168 22.20 8.64 6.94
CA ALA A 168 22.84 8.07 8.11
C ALA A 168 21.85 7.73 9.25
N ALA A 169 20.77 8.48 9.37
CA ALA A 169 19.73 8.25 10.39
C ALA A 169 18.88 6.99 10.13
N HIS A 170 18.81 6.53 8.87
CA HIS A 170 18.05 5.36 8.44
C HIS A 170 18.94 4.17 8.06
N MET A 171 20.28 4.38 8.10
CA MET A 171 21.27 3.36 7.76
C MET A 171 21.21 2.21 8.78
N PRO A 172 21.06 0.96 8.35
CA PRO A 172 21.10 -0.19 9.25
C PRO A 172 22.46 -0.31 9.93
N ALA A 173 22.47 -0.81 11.16
CA ALA A 173 23.71 -1.05 11.90
C ALA A 173 24.61 -2.04 11.14
N GLY A 174 25.92 -1.77 11.13
CA GLY A 174 26.93 -2.63 10.50
C GLY A 174 27.25 -2.28 9.04
N TYR A 175 26.60 -1.30 8.44
CA TYR A 175 26.94 -0.85 7.09
C TYR A 175 27.68 0.51 7.12
N PRO A 176 28.74 0.66 6.30
CA PRO A 176 29.46 1.93 6.17
C PRO A 176 28.57 3.03 5.58
N ALA A 177 28.85 4.27 5.95
CA ALA A 177 28.20 5.43 5.32
C ALA A 177 28.45 5.42 3.81
N GLY A 178 27.40 5.71 3.02
CA GLY A 178 27.46 5.69 1.55
C GLY A 178 27.22 4.32 0.93
N THR A 179 26.93 3.28 1.72
CA THR A 179 26.45 2.00 1.18
C THR A 179 25.14 2.22 0.41
N LEU A 180 25.10 1.70 -0.83
CA LEU A 180 23.89 1.71 -1.66
C LEU A 180 23.10 0.41 -1.45
N PHE A 181 21.78 0.52 -1.54
CA PHE A 181 20.86 -0.62 -1.39
C PHE A 181 19.99 -0.79 -2.62
N HIS A 182 19.47 -2.00 -2.85
CA HIS A 182 18.51 -2.22 -3.92
C HIS A 182 17.23 -1.39 -3.69
N PRO A 183 16.79 -0.58 -4.69
CA PRO A 183 15.57 0.23 -4.60
C PRO A 183 14.32 -0.65 -4.79
N THR A 184 13.98 -1.47 -3.80
CA THR A 184 12.85 -2.40 -3.85
C THR A 184 11.53 -1.69 -4.08
N PHE A 185 11.38 -0.46 -3.58
CA PHE A 185 10.20 0.37 -3.86
C PHE A 185 9.97 0.55 -5.36
N LEU A 186 11.05 0.79 -6.14
CA LEU A 186 10.99 0.98 -7.58
C LEU A 186 10.71 -0.34 -8.30
N TYR A 187 11.37 -1.43 -7.89
CA TYR A 187 11.16 -2.75 -8.48
C TYR A 187 9.72 -3.22 -8.30
N GLU A 188 9.18 -3.09 -7.08
CA GLU A 188 7.80 -3.45 -6.81
C GLU A 188 6.79 -2.50 -7.47
N CYS A 189 7.11 -1.22 -7.60
CA CYS A 189 6.30 -0.28 -8.36
C CYS A 189 6.20 -0.70 -9.84
N LEU A 190 7.33 -0.96 -10.49
CA LEU A 190 7.37 -1.38 -11.90
C LEU A 190 6.68 -2.72 -12.11
N TRP A 191 6.91 -3.70 -11.22
CA TRP A 191 6.23 -4.99 -11.25
C TRP A 191 4.71 -4.84 -11.17
N ASN A 192 4.23 -4.09 -10.19
CA ASN A 192 2.79 -3.89 -9.98
C ASN A 192 2.14 -3.17 -11.18
N LEU A 193 2.80 -2.16 -11.76
CA LEU A 193 2.31 -1.48 -12.95
C LEU A 193 2.28 -2.42 -14.18
N ALA A 194 3.33 -3.21 -14.39
CA ALA A 194 3.40 -4.19 -15.47
C ALA A 194 2.33 -5.27 -15.30
N ALA A 195 2.15 -5.80 -14.09
CA ALA A 195 1.12 -6.78 -13.76
C ALA A 195 -0.29 -6.20 -13.96
N ALA A 196 -0.54 -4.95 -13.53
CA ALA A 196 -1.81 -4.28 -13.76
C ALA A 196 -2.11 -4.13 -15.26
N ALA A 197 -1.12 -3.68 -16.04
CA ALA A 197 -1.27 -3.54 -17.49
C ALA A 197 -1.56 -4.89 -18.18
N LEU A 198 -0.82 -5.93 -17.80
CA LEU A 198 -1.01 -7.29 -18.32
C LEU A 198 -2.40 -7.83 -17.99
N ILE A 199 -2.84 -7.70 -16.73
CA ILE A 199 -4.16 -8.18 -16.28
C ILE A 199 -5.26 -7.42 -17.03
N VAL A 200 -5.14 -6.11 -17.20
CA VAL A 200 -6.13 -5.33 -17.97
C VAL A 200 -6.17 -5.75 -19.43
N TRP A 201 -5.01 -6.01 -20.02
CA TRP A 201 -4.92 -6.47 -21.41
C TRP A 201 -5.56 -7.86 -21.59
N LEU A 202 -5.23 -8.81 -20.70
CA LEU A 202 -5.83 -10.15 -20.68
C LEU A 202 -7.34 -10.09 -20.50
N ASP A 203 -7.81 -9.29 -19.55
CA ASP A 203 -9.23 -9.12 -19.25
C ASP A 203 -10.02 -8.57 -20.46
N ARG A 204 -9.46 -7.58 -21.16
CA ARG A 204 -10.07 -7.04 -22.40
C ARG A 204 -10.13 -8.07 -23.52
N ARG A 205 -9.12 -8.94 -23.61
CA ARG A 205 -9.05 -9.97 -24.67
C ARG A 205 -9.97 -11.17 -24.40
N HIS A 206 -10.03 -11.63 -23.14
CA HIS A 206 -10.71 -12.88 -22.76
C HIS A 206 -12.04 -12.66 -22.05
N ARG A 207 -12.34 -11.41 -21.64
CA ARG A 207 -13.57 -11.03 -20.92
C ARG A 207 -13.83 -11.92 -19.70
N PHE A 208 -12.84 -12.04 -18.84
CA PHE A 208 -12.91 -12.81 -17.62
C PHE A 208 -14.06 -12.37 -16.70
N ALA A 209 -14.62 -13.32 -15.97
CA ALA A 209 -15.74 -13.10 -15.05
C ALA A 209 -15.64 -13.99 -13.80
N GLY A 210 -16.48 -13.72 -12.81
CA GLY A 210 -16.65 -14.60 -11.66
C GLY A 210 -15.49 -14.67 -10.68
N GLY A 211 -14.58 -13.66 -10.64
CA GLY A 211 -13.42 -13.62 -9.76
C GLY A 211 -12.11 -14.06 -10.42
N GLN A 212 -12.13 -14.39 -11.71
CA GLN A 212 -10.92 -14.84 -12.43
C GLN A 212 -9.84 -13.77 -12.53
N VAL A 213 -10.22 -12.48 -12.73
CA VAL A 213 -9.27 -11.37 -12.75
C VAL A 213 -8.63 -11.19 -11.38
N PHE A 214 -9.40 -11.38 -10.30
CA PHE A 214 -8.88 -11.37 -8.95
C PHE A 214 -7.91 -12.53 -8.70
N GLY A 215 -8.18 -13.71 -9.25
CA GLY A 215 -7.24 -14.84 -9.26
C GLY A 215 -5.90 -14.50 -9.92
N LEU A 216 -5.94 -13.83 -11.10
CA LEU A 216 -4.73 -13.35 -11.78
C LEU A 216 -3.95 -12.33 -10.92
N TYR A 217 -4.65 -11.44 -10.20
CA TYR A 217 -4.03 -10.52 -9.25
C TYR A 217 -3.27 -11.28 -8.15
N LEU A 218 -3.89 -12.29 -7.54
CA LEU A 218 -3.25 -13.07 -6.47
C LEU A 218 -1.98 -13.77 -6.98
N MET A 219 -2.04 -14.37 -8.18
CA MET A 219 -0.85 -14.98 -8.80
C MET A 219 0.25 -13.96 -9.07
N ALA A 220 -0.07 -12.82 -9.69
CA ALA A 220 0.90 -11.78 -10.00
C ALA A 220 1.51 -11.16 -8.73
N TYR A 221 0.69 -10.91 -7.72
CA TYR A 221 1.15 -10.38 -6.43
C TYR A 221 2.09 -11.36 -5.73
N THR A 222 1.74 -12.64 -5.68
CA THR A 222 2.57 -13.67 -5.06
C THR A 222 3.90 -13.83 -5.80
N ALA A 223 3.87 -13.87 -7.14
CA ALA A 223 5.08 -13.97 -7.95
C ALA A 223 6.05 -12.78 -7.77
N GLY A 224 5.51 -11.59 -7.54
CA GLY A 224 6.33 -10.39 -7.29
C GLY A 224 6.90 -10.29 -5.88
N ARG A 225 6.59 -11.25 -4.99
CA ARG A 225 7.09 -11.31 -3.59
C ARG A 225 8.15 -12.40 -3.39
N CYS A 226 8.40 -13.22 -4.41
CA CYS A 226 9.49 -14.19 -4.44
C CYS A 226 10.78 -13.56 -4.93
#